data_abc6dc513c2d7c06a454f14c51891e50
#
_entry.id   abc6dc513c2d7c06a454f14c51891e50
#
_cell.length_a   1.000
_cell.length_b   1.000
_cell.length_c   1.000
_cell.angle_alpha   90.00
_cell.angle_beta   90.00
_cell.angle_gamma   90.00
#
_symmetry.space_group_name_H-M   'P 1'
#
loop_
_entity.id
_entity.type
_entity.pdbx_description
1 polymer ?
#
loop_
_entity_poly.entity_id
_entity_poly.type
_entity_poly.pdbx_seq_one_letter_code
_entity_poly.pdbx_strand_id
1 'polypeptide(L)'
;LLLWQGAVGFTGLPPYILPAPLRVTAAIRDNAGLLASHAIVTLGEIAVALVLGALLGAATAVALALSPPLRRVAEPLLVLSQAIPVFALAPIFTLWFGYGMESKIAVALIVVYFPVTASFLDALLRTPPTLVRLAGVMQARRWTMMWHVQIPAALPGLLSGLKIAAVYAPIGAVIGEWVGASRGLGYLMLLANGRARTDLMFAAVLLIAVIAVGLHLATGWAARRMMEWQER
;
A
#
# COMPACT_ATOMS: atom_id res chain seq x y z
N LEU A 1 -1.66 23.50 -8.56
CA LEU A 1 -2.28 24.62 -7.82
C LEU A 1 -2.83 25.67 -8.75
N LEU A 2 -2.05 26.20 -9.72
CA LEU A 2 -2.52 27.25 -10.67
C LEU A 2 -3.73 26.79 -11.51
N LEU A 3 -3.71 25.56 -12.04
CA LEU A 3 -4.85 24.99 -12.77
C LEU A 3 -6.09 24.86 -11.88
N TRP A 4 -5.91 24.43 -10.63
CA TRP A 4 -6.99 24.34 -9.67
C TRP A 4 -7.56 25.72 -9.33
N GLN A 5 -6.70 26.71 -9.04
CA GLN A 5 -7.14 28.08 -8.80
C GLN A 5 -7.86 28.67 -10.02
N GLY A 6 -7.35 28.41 -11.22
CA GLY A 6 -8.01 28.79 -12.48
C GLY A 6 -9.39 28.15 -12.61
N ALA A 7 -9.50 26.83 -12.38
CA ALA A 7 -10.78 26.12 -12.43
C ALA A 7 -11.82 26.74 -11.49
N VAL A 8 -11.43 27.04 -10.23
CA VAL A 8 -12.34 27.71 -9.28
C VAL A 8 -12.74 29.10 -9.75
N GLY A 9 -11.80 29.88 -10.32
CA GLY A 9 -12.07 31.23 -10.81
C GLY A 9 -12.97 31.27 -12.06
N PHE A 10 -12.76 30.35 -13.02
CA PHE A 10 -13.52 30.31 -14.26
C PHE A 10 -14.91 29.68 -14.11
N THR A 11 -15.05 28.66 -13.24
CA THR A 11 -16.33 27.93 -13.10
C THR A 11 -17.30 28.61 -12.13
N GLY A 12 -16.81 29.47 -11.23
CA GLY A 12 -17.63 30.10 -10.19
C GLY A 12 -18.29 29.07 -9.24
N LEU A 13 -17.77 27.85 -9.17
CA LEU A 13 -18.33 26.78 -8.34
C LEU A 13 -18.34 27.20 -6.87
N PRO A 14 -19.43 26.89 -6.15
CA PRO A 14 -19.51 27.22 -4.74
C PRO A 14 -18.47 26.43 -3.94
N PRO A 15 -17.93 27.03 -2.85
CA PRO A 15 -16.82 26.44 -2.09
C PRO A 15 -17.10 25.06 -1.47
N TYR A 16 -18.37 24.72 -1.30
CA TYR A 16 -18.76 23.38 -0.80
C TYR A 16 -18.66 22.28 -1.87
N ILE A 17 -18.50 22.64 -3.16
CA ILE A 17 -18.22 21.69 -4.25
C ILE A 17 -16.72 21.65 -4.50
N LEU A 18 -16.09 22.80 -4.71
CA LEU A 18 -14.67 22.91 -4.98
C LEU A 18 -14.07 24.09 -4.21
N PRO A 19 -13.44 23.85 -3.04
CA PRO A 19 -12.80 24.91 -2.27
C PRO A 19 -11.58 25.43 -3.00
N ALA A 20 -11.34 26.75 -2.91
CA ALA A 20 -10.15 27.38 -3.46
C ALA A 20 -8.89 26.87 -2.73
N PRO A 21 -7.74 26.72 -3.41
CA PRO A 21 -6.47 26.31 -2.80
C PRO A 21 -6.10 27.10 -1.54
N LEU A 22 -6.33 28.41 -1.54
CA LEU A 22 -6.08 29.26 -0.37
C LEU A 22 -6.94 28.91 0.84
N ARG A 23 -8.19 28.48 0.64
CA ARG A 23 -9.05 28.00 1.73
C ARG A 23 -8.53 26.69 2.30
N VAL A 24 -8.07 25.79 1.43
CA VAL A 24 -7.51 24.50 1.85
C VAL A 24 -6.20 24.70 2.63
N THR A 25 -5.32 25.59 2.19
CA THR A 25 -4.08 25.89 2.93
C THR A 25 -4.37 26.57 4.29
N ALA A 26 -5.37 27.44 4.37
CA ALA A 26 -5.84 28.01 5.62
C ALA A 26 -6.39 26.89 6.55
N ALA A 27 -7.22 25.97 6.01
CA ALA A 27 -7.76 24.86 6.75
C ALA A 27 -6.64 23.92 7.30
N ILE A 28 -5.57 23.69 6.53
CA ILE A 28 -4.39 22.93 6.99
C ILE A 28 -3.74 23.63 8.19
N ARG A 29 -3.50 24.93 8.08
CA ARG A 29 -2.84 25.70 9.14
C ARG A 29 -3.70 25.75 10.41
N ASP A 30 -4.99 26.07 10.26
CA ASP A 30 -5.90 26.31 11.38
C ASP A 30 -6.29 25.00 12.09
N ASN A 31 -6.17 23.84 11.40
CA ASN A 31 -6.46 22.51 11.96
C ASN A 31 -5.21 21.61 12.00
N ALA A 32 -4.01 22.17 12.02
CA ALA A 32 -2.75 21.39 11.94
C ALA A 32 -2.65 20.31 13.01
N GLY A 33 -2.99 20.62 14.26
CA GLY A 33 -2.99 19.65 15.37
C GLY A 33 -3.98 18.50 15.18
N LEU A 34 -5.19 18.81 14.69
CA LEU A 34 -6.21 17.81 14.37
C LEU A 34 -5.74 16.89 13.23
N LEU A 35 -5.27 17.48 12.13
CA LEU A 35 -4.75 16.72 10.98
C LEU A 35 -3.57 15.85 11.37
N ALA A 36 -2.63 16.35 12.18
CA ALA A 36 -1.48 15.58 12.65
C ALA A 36 -1.90 14.39 13.52
N SER A 37 -2.85 14.58 14.45
CA SER A 37 -3.33 13.51 15.32
C SER A 37 -4.01 12.39 14.53
N HIS A 38 -4.78 12.71 13.50
CA HIS A 38 -5.40 11.73 12.61
C HIS A 38 -4.37 11.09 11.66
N ALA A 39 -3.40 11.86 11.15
CA ALA A 39 -2.34 11.35 10.28
C ALA A 39 -1.46 10.29 10.97
N ILE A 40 -1.14 10.47 12.25
CA ILE A 40 -0.37 9.49 13.03
C ILE A 40 -1.10 8.15 13.09
N VAL A 41 -2.41 8.13 13.25
CA VAL A 41 -3.21 6.90 13.27
C VAL A 41 -3.15 6.21 11.91
N THR A 42 -3.46 6.93 10.83
CA THR A 42 -3.41 6.40 9.46
C THR A 42 -2.00 5.90 9.09
N LEU A 43 -0.93 6.63 9.46
CA LEU A 43 0.45 6.20 9.25
C LEU A 43 0.77 4.92 10.02
N GLY A 44 0.29 4.77 11.25
CA GLY A 44 0.44 3.55 12.04
C GLY A 44 -0.20 2.34 11.36
N GLU A 45 -1.44 2.48 10.89
CA GLU A 45 -2.16 1.45 10.15
C GLU A 45 -1.42 1.05 8.86
N ILE A 46 -0.99 2.05 8.09
CA ILE A 46 -0.21 1.84 6.86
C ILE A 46 1.11 1.12 7.14
N ALA A 47 1.85 1.55 8.16
CA ALA A 47 3.15 0.97 8.50
C ALA A 47 3.02 -0.52 8.89
N VAL A 48 2.05 -0.84 9.75
CA VAL A 48 1.79 -2.23 10.16
C VAL A 48 1.32 -3.07 8.97
N ALA A 49 0.40 -2.56 8.15
CA ALA A 49 -0.07 -3.25 6.95
C ALA A 49 1.05 -3.51 5.93
N LEU A 50 1.96 -2.54 5.72
CA LEU A 50 3.12 -2.70 4.83
C LEU A 50 4.09 -3.75 5.34
N VAL A 51 4.40 -3.75 6.63
CA VAL A 51 5.31 -4.75 7.23
C VAL A 51 4.68 -6.15 7.15
N LEU A 52 3.44 -6.31 7.58
CA LEU A 52 2.75 -7.60 7.52
C LEU A 52 2.55 -8.07 6.08
N GLY A 53 2.17 -7.17 5.18
CA GLY A 53 1.99 -7.46 3.76
C GLY A 53 3.29 -7.86 3.07
N ALA A 54 4.39 -7.20 3.42
CA ALA A 54 5.72 -7.56 2.92
C ALA A 54 6.14 -8.96 3.40
N LEU A 55 5.99 -9.25 4.69
CA LEU A 55 6.36 -10.54 5.27
C LEU A 55 5.49 -11.69 4.74
N LEU A 56 4.18 -11.53 4.79
CA LEU A 56 3.24 -12.54 4.30
C LEU A 56 3.35 -12.73 2.79
N GLY A 57 3.44 -11.62 2.04
CA GLY A 57 3.58 -11.67 0.59
C GLY A 57 4.88 -12.35 0.16
N ALA A 58 5.99 -12.00 0.78
CA ALA A 58 7.28 -12.65 0.50
C ALA A 58 7.27 -14.13 0.89
N ALA A 59 6.74 -14.49 2.05
CA ALA A 59 6.63 -15.88 2.49
C ALA A 59 5.76 -16.71 1.53
N THR A 60 4.62 -16.17 1.11
CA THR A 60 3.74 -16.82 0.13
C THR A 60 4.45 -16.99 -1.22
N ALA A 61 5.11 -15.96 -1.74
CA ALA A 61 5.84 -16.04 -3.00
C ALA A 61 6.91 -17.14 -2.98
N VAL A 62 7.68 -17.24 -1.89
CA VAL A 62 8.68 -18.30 -1.70
C VAL A 62 8.02 -19.68 -1.64
N ALA A 63 6.93 -19.83 -0.89
CA ALA A 63 6.19 -21.11 -0.79
C ALA A 63 5.67 -21.56 -2.15
N LEU A 64 5.12 -20.64 -2.95
CA LEU A 64 4.61 -20.92 -4.30
C LEU A 64 5.74 -21.22 -5.31
N ALA A 65 6.88 -20.56 -5.17
CA ALA A 65 8.04 -20.84 -6.02
C ALA A 65 8.62 -22.23 -5.73
N LEU A 66 8.62 -22.67 -4.47
CA LEU A 66 9.10 -24.00 -4.06
C LEU A 66 8.15 -25.14 -4.43
N SER A 67 6.85 -24.88 -4.54
CA SER A 67 5.83 -25.90 -4.75
C SER A 67 4.98 -25.64 -6.00
N PRO A 68 5.38 -26.17 -7.17
CA PRO A 68 4.59 -26.04 -8.40
C PRO A 68 3.13 -26.48 -8.29
N PRO A 69 2.76 -27.58 -7.58
CA PRO A 69 1.36 -27.95 -7.43
C PRO A 69 0.57 -26.93 -6.62
N LEU A 70 1.14 -26.41 -5.52
CA LEU A 70 0.51 -25.37 -4.72
C LEU A 70 0.30 -24.09 -5.55
N ARG A 71 1.30 -23.72 -6.35
CA ARG A 71 1.23 -22.55 -7.22
C ARG A 71 0.09 -22.65 -8.23
N ARG A 72 -0.10 -23.80 -8.90
CA ARG A 72 -1.18 -24.00 -9.88
C ARG A 72 -2.57 -23.73 -9.31
N VAL A 73 -2.78 -24.01 -8.02
CA VAL A 73 -4.05 -23.77 -7.34
C VAL A 73 -4.14 -22.35 -6.77
N ALA A 74 -3.07 -21.89 -6.13
CA ALA A 74 -3.09 -20.63 -5.40
C ALA A 74 -3.00 -19.39 -6.31
N GLU A 75 -2.26 -19.46 -7.41
CA GLU A 75 -2.06 -18.32 -8.33
C GLU A 75 -3.39 -17.81 -8.93
N PRO A 76 -4.29 -18.67 -9.46
CA PRO A 76 -5.62 -18.23 -9.89
C PRO A 76 -6.44 -17.61 -8.75
N LEU A 77 -6.35 -18.16 -7.52
CA LEU A 77 -7.07 -17.61 -6.36
C LEU A 77 -6.54 -16.24 -5.95
N LEU A 78 -5.23 -16.02 -6.03
CA LEU A 78 -4.62 -14.71 -5.82
C LEU A 78 -5.14 -13.68 -6.83
N VAL A 79 -5.25 -14.04 -8.09
CA VAL A 79 -5.81 -13.16 -9.12
C VAL A 79 -7.29 -12.90 -8.88
N LEU A 80 -8.07 -13.94 -8.57
CA LEU A 80 -9.50 -13.80 -8.27
C LEU A 80 -9.76 -12.92 -7.05
N SER A 81 -8.86 -12.94 -6.04
CA SER A 81 -8.98 -12.07 -4.86
C SER A 81 -9.00 -10.59 -5.22
N GLN A 82 -8.38 -10.20 -6.34
CA GLN A 82 -8.35 -8.81 -6.81
C GLN A 82 -9.65 -8.38 -7.52
N ALA A 83 -10.48 -9.34 -7.96
CA ALA A 83 -11.78 -9.05 -8.54
C ALA A 83 -12.81 -8.63 -7.47
N ILE A 84 -12.55 -8.94 -6.19
CA ILE A 84 -13.44 -8.56 -5.09
C ILE A 84 -13.13 -7.12 -4.70
N PRO A 85 -14.10 -6.20 -4.78
CA PRO A 85 -13.89 -4.82 -4.34
C PRO A 85 -13.54 -4.77 -2.86
N VAL A 86 -12.35 -4.26 -2.53
CA VAL A 86 -11.86 -4.18 -1.14
C VAL A 86 -12.82 -3.40 -0.24
N PHE A 87 -13.50 -2.38 -0.79
CA PHE A 87 -14.52 -1.63 -0.08
C PHE A 87 -15.69 -2.51 0.42
N ALA A 88 -16.06 -3.55 -0.34
CA ALA A 88 -17.10 -4.50 0.06
C ALA A 88 -16.67 -5.43 1.20
N LEU A 89 -15.36 -5.63 1.38
CA LEU A 89 -14.80 -6.47 2.45
C LEU A 89 -14.65 -5.70 3.77
N ALA A 90 -14.55 -4.38 3.75
CA ALA A 90 -14.30 -3.58 4.93
C ALA A 90 -15.38 -3.77 6.04
N PRO A 91 -16.70 -3.83 5.76
CA PRO A 91 -17.71 -4.15 6.76
C PRO A 91 -17.54 -5.54 7.37
N ILE A 92 -17.12 -6.52 6.57
CA ILE A 92 -16.92 -7.91 7.01
C ILE A 92 -15.75 -7.97 8.01
N PHE A 93 -14.63 -7.29 7.71
CA PHE A 93 -13.50 -7.20 8.64
C PHE A 93 -13.86 -6.44 9.91
N THR A 94 -14.68 -5.39 9.82
CA THR A 94 -15.16 -4.68 10.99
C THR A 94 -16.05 -5.59 11.85
N LEU A 95 -16.86 -6.46 11.24
CA LEU A 95 -17.67 -7.45 11.95
C LEU A 95 -16.81 -8.51 12.65
N TRP A 96 -15.74 -9.00 12.00
CA TRP A 96 -14.89 -10.06 12.54
C TRP A 96 -13.88 -9.58 13.57
N PHE A 97 -13.27 -8.42 13.37
CA PHE A 97 -12.18 -7.89 14.19
C PHE A 97 -12.61 -6.71 15.07
N GLY A 98 -13.88 -6.27 14.95
CA GLY A 98 -14.39 -5.12 15.70
C GLY A 98 -13.99 -3.77 15.09
N TYR A 99 -14.30 -2.72 15.84
CA TYR A 99 -14.05 -1.31 15.43
C TYR A 99 -12.61 -0.84 15.74
N GLY A 100 -11.76 -1.74 16.18
CA GLY A 100 -10.35 -1.49 16.51
C GLY A 100 -9.48 -1.22 15.30
N MET A 101 -8.17 -1.11 15.54
CA MET A 101 -7.14 -0.91 14.51
C MET A 101 -6.97 -2.16 13.62
N GLU A 102 -7.29 -3.33 14.15
CA GLU A 102 -7.10 -4.64 13.53
C GLU A 102 -7.90 -4.76 12.22
N SER A 103 -9.16 -4.31 12.21
CA SER A 103 -10.00 -4.34 11.00
C SER A 103 -9.45 -3.44 9.89
N LYS A 104 -8.90 -2.27 10.23
CA LYS A 104 -8.30 -1.32 9.29
C LYS A 104 -7.01 -1.87 8.70
N ILE A 105 -6.17 -2.45 9.57
CA ILE A 105 -4.94 -3.14 9.15
C ILE A 105 -5.28 -4.31 8.22
N ALA A 106 -6.33 -5.10 8.52
CA ALA A 106 -6.73 -6.22 7.67
C ALA A 106 -7.16 -5.75 6.26
N VAL A 107 -7.92 -4.65 6.16
CA VAL A 107 -8.30 -4.04 4.87
C VAL A 107 -7.07 -3.57 4.11
N ALA A 108 -6.18 -2.81 4.77
CA ALA A 108 -4.96 -2.31 4.14
C ALA A 108 -4.01 -3.46 3.75
N LEU A 109 -3.95 -4.53 4.56
CA LEU A 109 -3.14 -5.71 4.31
C LEU A 109 -3.52 -6.41 3.00
N ILE A 110 -4.81 -6.60 2.71
CA ILE A 110 -5.25 -7.21 1.44
C ILE A 110 -4.76 -6.41 0.24
N VAL A 111 -4.83 -5.09 0.32
CA VAL A 111 -4.40 -4.19 -0.75
C VAL A 111 -2.90 -4.27 -0.99
N VAL A 112 -2.11 -4.38 0.10
CA VAL A 112 -0.64 -4.44 0.08
C VAL A 112 -0.11 -5.82 -0.29
N TYR A 113 -0.77 -6.88 0.15
CA TYR A 113 -0.32 -8.26 0.04
C TYR A 113 -0.11 -8.71 -1.41
N PHE A 114 -1.09 -8.45 -2.28
CA PHE A 114 -1.05 -8.93 -3.66
C PHE A 114 0.11 -8.38 -4.49
N PRO A 115 0.37 -7.05 -4.55
CA PRO A 115 1.49 -6.51 -5.31
C PRO A 115 2.84 -7.09 -4.88
N VAL A 116 3.04 -7.28 -3.57
CA VAL A 116 4.27 -7.87 -3.05
C VAL A 116 4.40 -9.33 -3.47
N THR A 117 3.33 -10.13 -3.26
CA THR A 117 3.33 -11.55 -3.60
C THR A 117 3.56 -11.77 -5.09
N ALA A 118 2.80 -11.07 -5.93
CA ALA A 118 2.85 -11.25 -7.39
C ALA A 118 4.20 -10.83 -7.97
N SER A 119 4.69 -9.63 -7.60
CA SER A 119 5.96 -9.12 -8.12
C SER A 119 7.16 -9.98 -7.67
N PHE A 120 7.14 -10.44 -6.43
CA PHE A 120 8.23 -11.27 -5.93
C PHE A 120 8.19 -12.68 -6.49
N LEU A 121 7.00 -13.29 -6.59
CA LEU A 121 6.83 -14.60 -7.21
C LEU A 121 7.30 -14.59 -8.67
N ASP A 122 6.88 -13.60 -9.45
CA ASP A 122 7.29 -13.45 -10.85
C ASP A 122 8.82 -13.33 -10.96
N ALA A 123 9.46 -12.53 -10.11
CA ALA A 123 10.91 -12.39 -10.10
C ALA A 123 11.62 -13.70 -9.69
N LEU A 124 11.12 -14.45 -8.70
CA LEU A 124 11.66 -15.75 -8.32
C LEU A 124 11.60 -16.75 -9.48
N LEU A 125 10.49 -16.78 -10.21
CA LEU A 125 10.30 -17.68 -11.35
C LEU A 125 11.14 -17.29 -12.59
N ARG A 126 11.48 -16.01 -12.71
CA ARG A 126 12.36 -15.48 -13.78
C ARG A 126 13.84 -15.49 -13.44
N THR A 127 14.25 -16.15 -12.35
CA THR A 127 15.69 -16.31 -12.05
C THR A 127 16.41 -16.89 -13.28
N PRO A 128 17.57 -16.31 -13.71
CA PRO A 128 18.27 -16.74 -14.90
C PRO A 128 18.54 -18.25 -14.93
N PRO A 129 18.13 -18.97 -15.99
CA PRO A 129 18.28 -20.44 -16.05
C PRO A 129 19.73 -20.91 -15.93
N THR A 130 20.68 -20.04 -16.29
CA THR A 130 22.11 -20.30 -16.15
C THR A 130 22.53 -20.48 -14.70
N LEU A 131 22.03 -19.61 -13.80
CA LEU A 131 22.31 -19.69 -12.37
C LEU A 131 21.66 -20.94 -11.75
N VAL A 132 20.42 -21.24 -12.16
CA VAL A 132 19.70 -22.44 -11.68
C VAL A 132 20.43 -23.72 -12.12
N ARG A 133 20.91 -23.78 -13.38
CA ARG A 133 21.70 -24.93 -13.89
C ARG A 133 23.03 -25.06 -13.18
N LEU A 134 23.74 -23.95 -12.93
CA LEU A 134 25.00 -23.97 -12.19
C LEU A 134 24.80 -24.54 -10.78
N ALA A 135 23.79 -24.06 -10.05
CA ALA A 135 23.44 -24.60 -8.73
C ALA A 135 23.10 -26.10 -8.78
N GLY A 136 22.44 -26.56 -9.88
CA GLY A 136 22.16 -27.97 -10.12
C GLY A 136 23.42 -28.83 -10.31
N VAL A 137 24.39 -28.33 -11.08
CA VAL A 137 25.69 -29.01 -11.25
C VAL A 137 26.43 -29.12 -9.90
N MET A 138 26.31 -28.10 -9.05
CA MET A 138 26.86 -28.13 -7.68
C MET A 138 26.05 -28.99 -6.70
N GLN A 139 25.02 -29.72 -7.16
CA GLN A 139 24.12 -30.54 -6.34
C GLN A 139 23.45 -29.78 -5.20
N ALA A 140 23.16 -28.48 -5.39
CA ALA A 140 22.51 -27.64 -4.39
C ALA A 140 21.08 -28.16 -4.11
N ARG A 141 20.75 -28.30 -2.84
CA ARG A 141 19.38 -28.63 -2.42
C ARG A 141 18.42 -27.47 -2.79
N ARG A 142 17.14 -27.75 -3.03
CA ARG A 142 16.13 -26.75 -3.40
C ARG A 142 16.11 -25.53 -2.45
N TRP A 143 16.23 -25.75 -1.14
CA TRP A 143 16.31 -24.68 -0.14
C TRP A 143 17.58 -23.85 -0.27
N THR A 144 18.72 -24.49 -0.47
CA THR A 144 20.00 -23.80 -0.66
C THR A 144 19.96 -22.93 -1.90
N MET A 145 19.43 -23.47 -3.02
CA MET A 145 19.23 -22.72 -4.27
C MET A 145 18.27 -21.54 -4.07
N MET A 146 17.15 -21.73 -3.34
CA MET A 146 16.20 -20.68 -3.05
C MET A 146 16.87 -19.51 -2.29
N TRP A 147 17.53 -19.80 -1.17
CA TRP A 147 18.09 -18.77 -0.30
C TRP A 147 19.33 -18.08 -0.85
N HIS A 148 20.20 -18.80 -1.58
CA HIS A 148 21.49 -18.27 -2.01
C HIS A 148 21.51 -17.80 -3.49
N VAL A 149 20.52 -18.20 -4.28
CA VAL A 149 20.49 -17.86 -5.71
C VAL A 149 19.21 -17.12 -6.08
N GLN A 150 18.04 -17.76 -5.84
CA GLN A 150 16.78 -17.23 -6.34
C GLN A 150 16.33 -15.97 -5.57
N ILE A 151 16.33 -15.98 -4.24
CA ILE A 151 15.93 -14.81 -3.43
C ILE A 151 16.84 -13.61 -3.71
N PRO A 152 18.18 -13.71 -3.66
CA PRO A 152 19.04 -12.57 -4.02
C PRO A 152 18.80 -12.04 -5.43
N ALA A 153 18.65 -12.93 -6.42
CA ALA A 153 18.37 -12.53 -7.81
C ALA A 153 16.99 -11.88 -7.97
N ALA A 154 16.01 -12.25 -7.14
CA ALA A 154 14.64 -11.75 -7.18
C ALA A 154 14.39 -10.52 -6.29
N LEU A 155 15.35 -10.07 -5.47
CA LEU A 155 15.22 -8.89 -4.61
C LEU A 155 14.71 -7.64 -5.35
N PRO A 156 15.18 -7.31 -6.56
CA PRO A 156 14.64 -6.17 -7.32
C PRO A 156 13.13 -6.26 -7.54
N GLY A 157 12.60 -7.49 -7.76
CA GLY A 157 11.17 -7.71 -7.91
C GLY A 157 10.39 -7.53 -6.60
N LEU A 158 10.93 -8.00 -5.48
CA LEU A 158 10.35 -7.76 -4.16
C LEU A 158 10.25 -6.24 -3.87
N LEU A 159 11.35 -5.52 -4.10
CA LEU A 159 11.41 -4.07 -3.89
C LEU A 159 10.46 -3.31 -4.83
N SER A 160 10.28 -3.81 -6.06
CA SER A 160 9.29 -3.27 -7.00
C SER A 160 7.86 -3.46 -6.50
N GLY A 161 7.54 -4.65 -6.01
CA GLY A 161 6.24 -4.94 -5.37
C GLY A 161 5.98 -4.06 -4.15
N LEU A 162 6.99 -3.85 -3.30
CA LEU A 162 6.90 -2.96 -2.14
C LEU A 162 6.65 -1.50 -2.52
N LYS A 163 7.25 -1.00 -3.59
CA LYS A 163 6.98 0.36 -4.10
C LYS A 163 5.52 0.52 -4.54
N ILE A 164 4.97 -0.47 -5.22
CA ILE A 164 3.56 -0.47 -5.64
C ILE A 164 2.67 -0.53 -4.40
N ALA A 165 2.96 -1.45 -3.47
CA ALA A 165 2.23 -1.60 -2.22
C ALA A 165 2.21 -0.30 -1.38
N ALA A 166 3.32 0.43 -1.32
CA ALA A 166 3.44 1.69 -0.60
C ALA A 166 2.51 2.80 -1.14
N VAL A 167 2.24 2.79 -2.45
CA VAL A 167 1.28 3.73 -3.08
C VAL A 167 -0.16 3.32 -2.78
N TYR A 168 -0.45 2.03 -2.74
CA TYR A 168 -1.80 1.53 -2.50
C TYR A 168 -2.17 1.44 -1.01
N ALA A 169 -1.20 1.34 -0.10
CA ALA A 169 -1.45 1.21 1.32
C ALA A 169 -2.33 2.33 1.93
N PRO A 170 -2.13 3.62 1.60
CA PRO A 170 -3.04 4.68 2.04
C PRO A 170 -4.48 4.50 1.59
N ILE A 171 -4.71 3.95 0.39
CA ILE A 171 -6.06 3.67 -0.13
C ILE A 171 -6.74 2.62 0.75
N GLY A 172 -6.02 1.53 1.06
CA GLY A 172 -6.53 0.48 1.94
C GLY A 172 -6.85 0.99 3.34
N ALA A 173 -5.98 1.80 3.94
CA ALA A 173 -6.19 2.40 5.25
C ALA A 173 -7.44 3.30 5.26
N VAL A 174 -7.57 4.21 4.29
CA VAL A 174 -8.74 5.10 4.15
C VAL A 174 -10.04 4.31 4.01
N ILE A 175 -10.06 3.26 3.19
CA ILE A 175 -11.24 2.39 3.03
C ILE A 175 -11.60 1.73 4.37
N GLY A 176 -10.60 1.22 5.10
CA GLY A 176 -10.81 0.64 6.43
C GLY A 176 -11.34 1.67 7.43
N GLU A 177 -10.81 2.90 7.40
CA GLU A 177 -11.23 3.99 8.28
C GLU A 177 -12.66 4.48 7.96
N TRP A 178 -13.11 4.40 6.72
CA TRP A 178 -14.48 4.77 6.34
C TRP A 178 -15.53 3.85 6.96
N VAL A 179 -15.15 2.63 7.32
CA VAL A 179 -16.06 1.65 7.90
C VAL A 179 -15.75 1.45 9.38
N GLY A 180 -16.32 2.31 10.21
CA GLY A 180 -16.29 2.11 11.66
C GLY A 180 -15.03 2.60 12.38
N ALA A 181 -14.27 3.56 11.84
CA ALA A 181 -13.23 4.23 12.60
C ALA A 181 -13.76 5.38 13.42
N SER A 182 -13.04 5.73 14.49
CA SER A 182 -13.23 6.95 15.29
C SER A 182 -12.07 7.94 15.15
N ARG A 183 -11.01 7.54 14.46
CA ARG A 183 -9.79 8.32 14.20
C ARG A 183 -9.21 7.92 12.86
N GLY A 184 -8.31 8.74 12.34
CA GLY A 184 -7.65 8.56 11.06
C GLY A 184 -8.06 9.61 10.04
N LEU A 185 -7.28 9.80 8.98
CA LEU A 185 -7.53 10.81 7.95
C LEU A 185 -8.77 10.49 7.12
N GLY A 186 -9.04 9.21 6.83
CA GLY A 186 -10.25 8.78 6.12
C GLY A 186 -11.50 9.03 6.97
N TYR A 187 -11.45 8.74 8.27
CA TYR A 187 -12.52 9.12 9.19
C TYR A 187 -12.76 10.63 9.20
N LEU A 188 -11.67 11.43 9.29
CA LEU A 188 -11.76 12.89 9.27
C LEU A 188 -12.38 13.41 7.97
N MET A 189 -12.10 12.77 6.83
CA MET A 189 -12.73 13.11 5.55
C MET A 189 -14.24 12.90 5.59
N LEU A 190 -14.73 11.76 6.10
CA LEU A 190 -16.17 11.50 6.24
C LEU A 190 -16.83 12.51 7.18
N LEU A 191 -16.21 12.77 8.32
CA LEU A 191 -16.70 13.71 9.30
C LEU A 191 -16.79 15.14 8.74
N ALA A 192 -15.75 15.57 8.04
CA ALA A 192 -15.70 16.89 7.41
C ALA A 192 -16.74 17.02 6.29
N ASN A 193 -16.91 15.96 5.49
CA ASN A 193 -17.94 15.90 4.44
C ASN A 193 -19.36 16.02 5.02
N GLY A 194 -19.65 15.23 6.04
CA GLY A 194 -20.97 15.26 6.73
C GLY A 194 -21.29 16.59 7.40
N ARG A 195 -20.27 17.42 7.68
CA ARG A 195 -20.42 18.77 8.27
C ARG A 195 -20.30 19.89 7.23
N ALA A 196 -20.30 19.57 5.93
CA ALA A 196 -20.08 20.49 4.82
C ALA A 196 -18.78 21.32 4.93
N ARG A 197 -17.75 20.79 5.64
CA ARG A 197 -16.41 21.39 5.76
C ARG A 197 -15.50 20.83 4.67
N THR A 198 -15.83 21.11 3.43
CA THR A 198 -15.07 20.59 2.26
C THR A 198 -13.63 21.09 2.23
N ASP A 199 -13.33 22.26 2.77
CA ASP A 199 -11.97 22.77 2.98
C ASP A 199 -11.11 21.81 3.82
N LEU A 200 -11.63 21.31 4.93
CA LEU A 200 -10.95 20.36 5.80
C LEU A 200 -10.87 18.96 5.15
N MET A 201 -11.93 18.54 4.43
CA MET A 201 -11.91 17.28 3.68
C MET A 201 -10.79 17.27 2.64
N PHE A 202 -10.67 18.35 1.83
CA PHE A 202 -9.59 18.48 0.85
C PHE A 202 -8.20 18.59 1.51
N ALA A 203 -8.09 19.22 2.68
CA ALA A 203 -6.87 19.25 3.47
C ALA A 203 -6.41 17.83 3.86
N ALA A 204 -7.33 16.99 4.33
CA ALA A 204 -7.05 15.58 4.65
C ALA A 204 -6.65 14.78 3.39
N VAL A 205 -7.33 14.96 2.25
CA VAL A 205 -6.97 14.33 0.96
C VAL A 205 -5.55 14.70 0.55
N LEU A 206 -5.20 16.00 0.61
CA LEU A 206 -3.84 16.44 0.27
C LEU A 206 -2.79 15.84 1.19
N LEU A 207 -3.08 15.72 2.47
CA LEU A 207 -2.16 15.10 3.42
C LEU A 207 -1.97 13.60 3.14
N ILE A 208 -3.04 12.88 2.79
CA ILE A 208 -2.96 11.48 2.33
C ILE A 208 -2.10 11.36 1.07
N ALA A 209 -2.28 12.28 0.11
CA ALA A 209 -1.46 12.31 -1.10
C ALA A 209 0.03 12.55 -0.80
N VAL A 210 0.34 13.47 0.12
CA VAL A 210 1.72 13.71 0.59
C VAL A 210 2.30 12.46 1.26
N ILE A 211 1.52 11.78 2.10
CA ILE A 211 1.92 10.51 2.73
C ILE A 211 2.22 9.46 1.66
N ALA A 212 1.34 9.27 0.67
CA ALA A 212 1.52 8.30 -0.40
C ALA A 212 2.80 8.56 -1.22
N VAL A 213 3.04 9.83 -1.60
CA VAL A 213 4.27 10.25 -2.29
C VAL A 213 5.49 10.03 -1.41
N GLY A 214 5.43 10.42 -0.14
CA GLY A 214 6.51 10.21 0.83
C GLY A 214 6.88 8.73 0.98
N LEU A 215 5.89 7.85 1.10
CA LEU A 215 6.09 6.40 1.19
C LEU A 215 6.71 5.84 -0.10
N HIS A 216 6.24 6.29 -1.26
CA HIS A 216 6.80 5.89 -2.56
C HIS A 216 8.28 6.30 -2.69
N LEU A 217 8.61 7.52 -2.31
CA LEU A 217 9.99 8.02 -2.33
C LEU A 217 10.88 7.27 -1.32
N ALA A 218 10.38 7.04 -0.11
CA ALA A 218 11.10 6.32 0.95
C ALA A 218 11.39 4.87 0.55
N THR A 219 10.38 4.15 0.03
CA THR A 219 10.56 2.78 -0.47
C THR A 219 11.48 2.74 -1.69
N GLY A 220 11.41 3.74 -2.59
CA GLY A 220 12.31 3.88 -3.73
C GLY A 220 13.76 4.14 -3.31
N TRP A 221 13.98 4.96 -2.29
CA TRP A 221 15.31 5.21 -1.73
C TRP A 221 15.87 3.95 -1.05
N ALA A 222 15.07 3.30 -0.21
CA ALA A 222 15.48 2.05 0.45
C ALA A 222 15.83 0.96 -0.58
N ALA A 223 15.03 0.85 -1.66
CA ALA A 223 15.29 -0.10 -2.73
C ALA A 223 16.64 0.16 -3.43
N ARG A 224 16.96 1.42 -3.75
CA ARG A 224 18.27 1.77 -4.35
C ARG A 224 19.43 1.40 -3.43
N ARG A 225 19.35 1.75 -2.16
CA ARG A 225 20.36 1.40 -1.17
C ARG A 225 20.60 -0.10 -1.03
N MET A 226 19.53 -0.90 -1.07
CA MET A 226 19.62 -2.36 -0.99
C MET A 226 20.20 -3.00 -2.25
N MET A 227 20.11 -2.35 -3.42
CA MET A 227 20.62 -2.87 -4.69
C MET A 227 22.05 -2.43 -5.01
N GLU A 228 22.61 -1.41 -4.35
CA GLU A 228 23.99 -0.93 -4.58
C GLU A 228 25.06 -2.02 -4.41
N TRP A 229 24.78 -3.10 -3.70
CA TRP A 229 25.67 -4.24 -3.55
C TRP A 229 25.64 -5.24 -4.73
N GLN A 230 24.59 -5.23 -5.54
CA GLN A 230 24.49 -6.12 -6.72
C GLN A 230 25.29 -5.60 -7.92
N GLU A 231 25.65 -4.32 -7.91
CA GLU A 231 26.41 -3.69 -8.99
C GLU A 231 27.94 -3.73 -8.76
N ARG A 232 28.37 -4.25 -7.59
CA ARG A 232 29.79 -4.45 -7.23
C ARG A 232 30.19 -5.93 -7.41
#